data_afa0d9c48a2452a585d45d2c72fbebba
#
_entry.id   afa0d9c48a2452a585d45d2c72fbebba
#
_cell.length_a   1.000
_cell.length_b   1.000
_cell.length_c   1.000
_cell.angle_alpha   90.00
_cell.angle_beta   90.00
_cell.angle_gamma   90.00
#
_symmetry.space_group_name_H-M   'P 1'
#
loop_
_entity.id
_entity.type
_entity.pdbx_description
1 polymer ?
#
loop_
_entity_poly.entity_id
_entity_poly.type
_entity_poly.pdbx_seq_one_letter_code
_entity_poly.pdbx_strand_id
1 'polypeptide(L)'
;CVLKPTFLAASQGVLRANAPDEFSTAFRTLQEMLADPELRKRGGERAKWVLVEDYLPGREVSLEGVLTDGRLQTLALFDKPDPLTGPTFAEMLYIAPSRLPEAVQQRIRKEVEQTAQALGLTTGPVHAEARIHQGKVWMLECAARTIGGLCSRMLAFSGGMSLEALILRHALGR
;
A
#
# COMPACT_ATOMS: atom_id res chain seq x y z
N CYS A 1 5.96 -7.95 -15.86
CA CYS A 1 6.39 -6.87 -14.95
C CYS A 1 5.25 -5.90 -14.66
N VAL A 2 5.48 -5.02 -13.70
CA VAL A 2 4.59 -3.92 -13.33
C VAL A 2 5.37 -2.61 -13.43
N LEU A 3 4.79 -1.63 -14.10
CA LEU A 3 5.32 -0.28 -14.21
C LEU A 3 4.50 0.65 -13.32
N LYS A 4 5.16 1.53 -12.58
CA LYS A 4 4.46 2.49 -11.72
C LYS A 4 5.21 3.82 -11.58
N PRO A 5 4.50 4.96 -11.47
CA PRO A 5 5.09 6.23 -11.10
C PRO A 5 5.68 6.16 -9.68
N THR A 6 6.76 6.90 -9.43
CA THR A 6 7.46 6.85 -8.13
C THR A 6 6.87 7.78 -7.06
N PHE A 7 5.80 8.53 -7.35
CA PHE A 7 5.27 9.55 -6.43
C PHE A 7 3.74 9.63 -6.36
N LEU A 8 3.03 8.82 -7.14
CA LEU A 8 1.57 8.74 -7.09
C LEU A 8 1.11 7.72 -6.05
N ALA A 9 -0.18 7.74 -5.74
CA ALA A 9 -0.83 6.84 -4.78
C ALA A 9 -2.17 6.33 -5.36
N ALA A 10 -2.84 5.43 -4.64
CA ALA A 10 -4.13 4.85 -5.04
C ALA A 10 -4.07 4.17 -6.42
N SER A 11 -3.02 3.41 -6.67
CA SER A 11 -2.78 2.66 -7.91
C SER A 11 -2.81 3.49 -9.20
N GLN A 12 -2.67 4.83 -9.09
CA GLN A 12 -2.65 5.73 -10.24
C GLN A 12 -1.43 5.46 -11.12
N GLY A 13 -1.67 5.05 -12.36
CA GLY A 13 -0.63 4.74 -13.33
C GLY A 13 0.11 3.45 -13.06
N VAL A 14 -0.42 2.57 -12.21
CA VAL A 14 0.14 1.21 -12.04
C VAL A 14 -0.36 0.33 -13.16
N LEU A 15 0.55 -0.13 -14.03
CA LEU A 15 0.24 -0.91 -15.23
C LEU A 15 1.02 -2.21 -15.25
N ARG A 16 0.37 -3.30 -15.61
CA ARG A 16 1.01 -4.60 -15.85
C ARG A 16 1.27 -4.80 -17.33
N ALA A 17 2.44 -5.35 -17.64
CA ALA A 17 2.84 -5.78 -18.97
C ALA A 17 3.40 -7.22 -18.90
N ASN A 18 2.95 -8.10 -19.78
CA ASN A 18 3.34 -9.51 -19.84
C ASN A 18 4.23 -9.82 -21.05
N ALA A 19 4.31 -8.89 -22.02
CA ALA A 19 5.08 -9.01 -23.24
C ALA A 19 5.81 -7.70 -23.57
N PRO A 20 6.86 -7.70 -24.41
CA PRO A 20 7.63 -6.49 -24.74
C PRO A 20 6.82 -5.38 -25.42
N ASP A 21 5.84 -5.73 -26.24
CA ASP A 21 4.93 -4.78 -26.89
C ASP A 21 3.95 -4.14 -25.90
N GLU A 22 3.42 -4.94 -24.94
CA GLU A 22 2.63 -4.44 -23.83
C GLU A 22 3.46 -3.49 -22.94
N PHE A 23 4.72 -3.83 -22.65
CA PHE A 23 5.63 -2.97 -21.92
C PHE A 23 5.82 -1.63 -22.63
N SER A 24 6.11 -1.65 -23.92
CA SER A 24 6.31 -0.44 -24.72
C SER A 24 5.07 0.45 -24.72
N THR A 25 3.89 -0.15 -24.77
CA THR A 25 2.60 0.55 -24.70
C THR A 25 2.37 1.15 -23.31
N ALA A 26 2.52 0.35 -22.26
CA ALA A 26 2.36 0.82 -20.86
C ALA A 26 3.35 1.94 -20.53
N PHE A 27 4.61 1.82 -20.95
CA PHE A 27 5.62 2.84 -20.72
C PHE A 27 5.27 4.16 -21.42
N ARG A 28 4.82 4.11 -22.65
CA ARG A 28 4.35 5.30 -23.40
C ARG A 28 3.17 5.96 -22.71
N THR A 29 2.17 5.18 -22.30
CA THR A 29 1.02 5.68 -21.53
C THR A 29 1.46 6.42 -20.26
N LEU A 30 2.44 5.87 -19.52
CA LEU A 30 2.98 6.51 -18.34
C LEU A 30 3.75 7.79 -18.67
N GLN A 31 4.53 7.79 -19.75
CA GLN A 31 5.24 9.00 -20.20
C GLN A 31 4.27 10.14 -20.56
N GLU A 32 3.19 9.83 -21.29
CA GLU A 32 2.13 10.78 -21.64
C GLU A 32 1.43 11.32 -20.38
N MET A 33 1.05 10.44 -19.46
CA MET A 33 0.45 10.82 -18.18
C MET A 33 1.38 11.72 -17.35
N LEU A 34 2.65 11.35 -17.22
CA LEU A 34 3.65 12.09 -16.45
C LEU A 34 4.12 13.38 -17.15
N ALA A 35 3.76 13.60 -18.43
CA ALA A 35 3.97 14.84 -19.13
C ALA A 35 2.99 15.94 -18.71
N ASP A 36 1.89 15.60 -18.03
CA ASP A 36 0.92 16.57 -17.51
C ASP A 36 1.61 17.59 -16.61
N PRO A 37 1.38 18.92 -16.85
CA PRO A 37 2.05 19.99 -16.10
C PRO A 37 1.81 19.94 -14.59
N GLU A 38 0.60 19.58 -14.15
CA GLU A 38 0.27 19.51 -12.72
C GLU A 38 0.95 18.30 -12.05
N LEU A 39 1.02 17.16 -12.74
CA LEU A 39 1.75 16.01 -12.25
C LEU A 39 3.25 16.27 -12.20
N ARG A 40 3.82 16.96 -13.22
CA ARG A 40 5.22 17.37 -13.21
C ARG A 40 5.54 18.32 -12.05
N LYS A 41 4.69 19.30 -11.82
CA LYS A 41 4.82 20.23 -10.70
C LYS A 41 4.79 19.51 -9.35
N ARG A 42 3.85 18.59 -9.18
CA ARG A 42 3.68 17.78 -7.95
C ARG A 42 4.83 16.81 -7.73
N GLY A 43 5.29 16.13 -8.76
CA GLY A 43 6.33 15.10 -8.69
C GLY A 43 7.75 15.65 -8.67
N GLY A 44 7.98 16.85 -9.28
CA GLY A 44 9.32 17.40 -9.47
C GLY A 44 10.24 16.41 -10.21
N GLU A 45 11.43 16.17 -9.67
CA GLU A 45 12.37 15.20 -10.25
C GLU A 45 11.82 13.77 -10.30
N ARG A 46 10.96 13.38 -9.35
CA ARG A 46 10.35 12.05 -9.32
C ARG A 46 9.41 11.78 -10.49
N ALA A 47 8.85 12.83 -11.11
CA ALA A 47 8.02 12.70 -12.31
C ALA A 47 8.79 12.23 -13.56
N LYS A 48 10.12 12.19 -13.49
CA LYS A 48 10.98 11.70 -14.57
C LYS A 48 11.22 10.19 -14.52
N TRP A 49 10.80 9.53 -13.46
CA TRP A 49 11.13 8.14 -13.20
C TRP A 49 9.88 7.24 -13.17
N VAL A 50 10.02 6.09 -13.79
CA VAL A 50 9.07 4.98 -13.72
C VAL A 50 9.79 3.82 -13.06
N LEU A 51 9.21 3.28 -12.01
CA LEU A 51 9.69 2.06 -11.38
C LEU A 51 9.15 0.84 -12.15
N VAL A 52 10.03 -0.11 -12.42
CA VAL A 52 9.66 -1.38 -13.07
C VAL A 52 10.01 -2.51 -12.12
N GLU A 53 9.03 -3.33 -11.79
CA GLU A 53 9.16 -4.42 -10.83
C GLU A 53 8.62 -5.72 -11.44
N ASP A 54 9.00 -6.84 -10.83
CA ASP A 54 8.37 -8.11 -11.13
C ASP A 54 6.90 -8.10 -10.69
N TYR A 55 6.03 -8.73 -11.49
CA TYR A 55 4.68 -8.97 -11.05
C TYR A 55 4.65 -10.04 -9.96
N LEU A 56 4.20 -9.68 -8.78
CA LEU A 56 4.01 -10.59 -7.67
C LEU A 56 2.57 -11.14 -7.70
N PRO A 57 2.37 -12.43 -7.99
CA PRO A 57 1.05 -13.04 -7.95
C PRO A 57 0.56 -13.23 -6.51
N GLY A 58 -0.70 -13.60 -6.36
CA GLY A 58 -1.27 -13.97 -5.07
C GLY A 58 -2.37 -13.04 -4.58
N ARG A 59 -2.84 -13.34 -3.37
CA ARG A 59 -3.91 -12.59 -2.71
C ARG A 59 -3.34 -11.34 -2.06
N GLU A 60 -3.95 -10.21 -2.35
CA GLU A 60 -3.52 -8.93 -1.80
C GLU A 60 -4.23 -8.59 -0.49
N VAL A 61 -3.50 -7.95 0.40
CA VAL A 61 -3.97 -7.45 1.70
C VAL A 61 -3.40 -6.08 1.97
N SER A 62 -4.06 -5.33 2.85
CA SER A 62 -3.53 -4.08 3.37
C SER A 62 -3.63 -4.04 4.89
N LEU A 63 -2.58 -3.55 5.54
CA LEU A 63 -2.46 -3.42 6.98
C LEU A 63 -2.36 -1.96 7.38
N GLU A 64 -3.20 -1.58 8.36
CA GLU A 64 -3.11 -0.33 9.06
C GLU A 64 -2.51 -0.55 10.45
N GLY A 65 -1.57 0.29 10.82
CA GLY A 65 -0.96 0.19 12.14
C GLY A 65 -0.38 1.50 12.64
N VAL A 66 0.10 1.44 13.86
CA VAL A 66 0.87 2.51 14.50
C VAL A 66 2.17 1.93 15.03
N LEU A 67 3.25 2.61 14.77
CA LEU A 67 4.56 2.28 15.33
C LEU A 67 4.81 3.10 16.60
N THR A 68 5.30 2.43 17.63
CA THR A 68 5.82 3.06 18.85
C THR A 68 7.18 2.44 19.15
N ASP A 69 8.23 3.24 19.09
CA ASP A 69 9.62 2.79 19.29
C ASP A 69 9.98 1.56 18.43
N GLY A 70 9.55 1.57 17.17
CA GLY A 70 9.82 0.50 16.19
C GLY A 70 8.94 -0.75 16.34
N ARG A 71 8.00 -0.77 17.28
CA ARG A 71 7.04 -1.88 17.47
C ARG A 71 5.72 -1.58 16.81
N LEU A 72 5.22 -2.50 16.03
CA LEU A 72 3.96 -2.37 15.29
C LEU A 72 2.77 -2.79 16.14
N GLN A 73 1.86 -1.87 16.38
CA GLN A 73 0.49 -2.16 16.80
C GLN A 73 -0.41 -2.17 15.57
N THR A 74 -0.92 -3.35 15.20
CA THR A 74 -1.88 -3.47 14.09
C THR A 74 -3.25 -2.95 14.53
N LEU A 75 -3.80 -2.02 13.78
CA LEU A 75 -5.13 -1.44 13.99
C LEU A 75 -6.19 -2.15 13.17
N ALA A 76 -5.87 -2.49 11.91
CA ALA A 76 -6.73 -3.25 11.02
C ALA A 76 -5.91 -4.04 10.00
N LEU A 77 -6.47 -5.17 9.56
CA LEU A 77 -5.98 -5.92 8.41
C LEU A 77 -7.17 -6.15 7.47
N PHE A 78 -7.01 -5.70 6.23
CA PHE A 78 -8.02 -5.79 5.19
C PHE A 78 -7.66 -6.88 4.18
N ASP A 79 -8.64 -7.70 3.83
CA ASP A 79 -8.58 -8.54 2.65
C ASP A 79 -9.00 -7.72 1.42
N LYS A 80 -8.28 -7.85 0.31
CA LYS A 80 -8.66 -7.35 -1.01
C LYS A 80 -9.08 -8.57 -1.85
N PRO A 81 -10.39 -8.88 -1.96
CA PRO A 81 -10.85 -10.10 -2.62
C PRO A 81 -10.78 -10.03 -4.14
N ASP A 82 -10.68 -8.84 -4.72
CA ASP A 82 -10.61 -8.65 -6.16
C ASP A 82 -9.33 -9.29 -6.73
N PRO A 83 -9.43 -10.01 -7.85
CA PRO A 83 -8.25 -10.57 -8.49
C PRO A 83 -7.45 -9.45 -9.18
N LEU A 84 -6.60 -8.75 -8.44
CA LEU A 84 -5.77 -7.65 -8.93
C LEU A 84 -4.65 -8.19 -9.85
N THR A 85 -5.05 -8.66 -11.02
CA THR A 85 -4.15 -9.32 -12.00
C THR A 85 -3.70 -8.40 -13.14
N GLY A 86 -4.24 -7.19 -13.21
CA GLY A 86 -3.96 -6.21 -14.27
C GLY A 86 -4.96 -6.29 -15.44
N PRO A 87 -4.80 -5.50 -16.49
CA PRO A 87 -3.68 -4.60 -16.77
C PRO A 87 -3.57 -3.40 -15.83
N THR A 88 -4.66 -3.02 -15.15
CA THR A 88 -4.70 -1.99 -14.10
C THR A 88 -5.04 -2.63 -12.75
N PHE A 89 -4.77 -1.92 -11.65
CA PHE A 89 -4.94 -2.44 -10.30
C PHE A 89 -5.92 -1.58 -9.47
N ALA A 90 -7.02 -1.15 -10.10
CA ALA A 90 -8.08 -0.43 -9.40
C ALA A 90 -8.76 -1.35 -8.37
N GLU A 91 -8.76 -0.93 -7.13
CA GLU A 91 -9.33 -1.66 -6.00
C GLU A 91 -10.76 -1.21 -5.77
N MET A 92 -11.68 -2.15 -5.66
CA MET A 92 -13.10 -1.87 -5.48
C MET A 92 -13.63 -2.26 -4.10
N LEU A 93 -13.02 -3.27 -3.45
CA LEU A 93 -13.55 -3.83 -2.22
C LEU A 93 -12.44 -4.12 -1.20
N TYR A 94 -12.69 -3.69 0.04
CA TYR A 94 -11.90 -3.99 1.22
C TYR A 94 -12.78 -4.65 2.27
N ILE A 95 -12.32 -5.75 2.84
CA ILE A 95 -13.04 -6.49 3.89
C ILE A 95 -12.21 -6.50 5.17
N ALA A 96 -12.77 -5.96 6.24
CA ALA A 96 -12.19 -6.04 7.58
C ALA A 96 -13.24 -6.55 8.58
N PRO A 97 -12.84 -7.30 9.60
CA PRO A 97 -11.49 -7.84 9.82
C PRO A 97 -11.12 -8.91 8.79
N SER A 98 -9.81 -9.11 8.58
CA SER A 98 -9.32 -10.14 7.65
C SER A 98 -9.81 -11.52 8.05
N ARG A 99 -10.16 -12.33 7.04
CA ARG A 99 -10.59 -13.73 7.18
C ARG A 99 -9.46 -14.73 6.96
N LEU A 100 -8.22 -14.24 6.84
CA LEU A 100 -7.05 -15.11 6.72
C LEU A 100 -6.82 -15.89 8.03
N PRO A 101 -6.25 -17.11 7.96
CA PRO A 101 -5.81 -17.83 9.14
C PRO A 101 -4.85 -17.00 10.00
N GLU A 102 -4.97 -17.07 11.32
CA GLU A 102 -4.18 -16.26 12.25
C GLU A 102 -2.67 -16.40 12.03
N ALA A 103 -2.18 -17.60 11.72
CA ALA A 103 -0.77 -17.81 11.40
C ALA A 103 -0.29 -17.03 10.15
N VAL A 104 -1.18 -16.74 9.20
CA VAL A 104 -0.88 -15.90 8.03
C VAL A 104 -0.90 -14.44 8.43
N GLN A 105 -1.89 -14.02 9.21
CA GLN A 105 -1.97 -12.65 9.72
C GLN A 105 -0.74 -12.29 10.57
N GLN A 106 -0.25 -13.19 11.41
CA GLN A 106 0.97 -12.99 12.20
C GLN A 106 2.21 -12.81 11.31
N ARG A 107 2.32 -13.58 10.22
CA ARG A 107 3.41 -13.39 9.24
C ARG A 107 3.33 -12.02 8.57
N ILE A 108 2.13 -11.57 8.18
CA ILE A 108 1.94 -10.24 7.59
C ILE A 108 2.40 -9.15 8.58
N ARG A 109 1.96 -9.21 9.84
CA ARG A 109 2.36 -8.26 10.89
C ARG A 109 3.87 -8.19 11.05
N LYS A 110 4.52 -9.36 11.10
CA LYS A 110 5.98 -9.46 11.22
C LYS A 110 6.70 -8.84 10.02
N GLU A 111 6.27 -9.17 8.80
CA GLU A 111 6.89 -8.62 7.58
C GLU A 111 6.71 -7.09 7.49
N VAL A 112 5.53 -6.56 7.86
CA VAL A 112 5.30 -5.12 7.91
C VAL A 112 6.19 -4.44 8.94
N GLU A 113 6.31 -5.01 10.16
CA GLU A 113 7.17 -4.47 11.20
C GLU A 113 8.65 -4.45 10.77
N GLN A 114 9.14 -5.54 10.19
CA GLN A 114 10.51 -5.62 9.69
C GLN A 114 10.77 -4.65 8.53
N THR A 115 9.80 -4.51 7.62
CA THR A 115 9.89 -3.55 6.52
C THR A 115 9.92 -2.11 7.03
N ALA A 116 9.05 -1.77 7.98
CA ALA A 116 9.03 -0.46 8.60
C ALA A 116 10.37 -0.13 9.28
N GLN A 117 10.92 -1.09 10.03
CA GLN A 117 12.24 -0.95 10.67
C GLN A 117 13.36 -0.76 9.63
N ALA A 118 13.35 -1.54 8.54
CA ALA A 118 14.34 -1.42 7.47
C ALA A 118 14.28 -0.06 6.75
N LEU A 119 13.09 0.56 6.70
CA LEU A 119 12.88 1.90 6.17
C LEU A 119 13.18 3.01 7.19
N GLY A 120 13.56 2.68 8.42
CA GLY A 120 13.83 3.63 9.50
C GLY A 120 12.56 4.24 10.11
N LEU A 121 11.39 3.64 9.90
CA LEU A 121 10.14 4.09 10.51
C LEU A 121 10.06 3.56 11.95
N THR A 122 9.98 4.45 12.91
CA THR A 122 9.97 4.08 14.34
C THR A 122 8.72 4.50 15.07
N THR A 123 8.09 5.60 14.69
CA THR A 123 6.95 6.16 15.42
C THR A 123 5.96 6.80 14.45
N GLY A 124 4.68 6.56 14.65
CA GLY A 124 3.59 7.11 13.85
C GLY A 124 2.82 6.09 13.03
N PRO A 125 1.89 6.53 12.20
CA PRO A 125 1.04 5.65 11.40
C PRO A 125 1.83 4.93 10.31
N VAL A 126 1.41 3.72 10.02
CA VAL A 126 1.92 2.94 8.90
C VAL A 126 0.77 2.29 8.13
N HIS A 127 0.77 2.47 6.83
CA HIS A 127 -0.06 1.77 5.87
C HIS A 127 0.84 0.86 5.03
N ALA A 128 0.50 -0.41 4.94
CA ALA A 128 1.30 -1.36 4.20
C ALA A 128 0.42 -2.26 3.32
N GLU A 129 0.92 -2.58 2.13
CA GLU A 129 0.28 -3.50 1.21
C GLU A 129 1.21 -4.67 0.92
N ALA A 130 0.64 -5.87 0.88
CA ALA A 130 1.39 -7.09 0.66
C ALA A 130 0.59 -8.10 -0.15
N ARG A 131 1.30 -9.01 -0.82
CA ARG A 131 0.71 -10.19 -1.46
C ARG A 131 1.17 -11.48 -0.80
N ILE A 132 0.22 -12.42 -0.72
CA ILE A 132 0.46 -13.75 -0.16
C ILE A 132 0.48 -14.72 -1.34
N HIS A 133 1.64 -15.33 -1.57
CA HIS A 133 1.82 -16.31 -2.62
C HIS A 133 2.68 -17.47 -2.13
N GLN A 134 2.22 -18.71 -2.33
CA GLN A 134 2.92 -19.93 -1.91
C GLN A 134 3.39 -19.90 -0.45
N GLY A 135 2.54 -19.38 0.45
CA GLY A 135 2.81 -19.29 1.86
C GLY A 135 3.81 -18.20 2.29
N LYS A 136 4.33 -17.41 1.35
CA LYS A 136 5.20 -16.26 1.62
C LYS A 136 4.40 -14.97 1.55
N VAL A 137 4.84 -13.97 2.30
CA VAL A 137 4.34 -12.60 2.26
C VAL A 137 5.35 -11.75 1.48
N TRP A 138 4.87 -11.01 0.50
CA TRP A 138 5.66 -10.14 -0.35
C TRP A 138 5.17 -8.72 -0.20
N MET A 139 6.03 -7.83 0.27
CA MET A 139 5.66 -6.42 0.43
C MET A 139 5.55 -5.72 -0.92
N LEU A 140 4.48 -4.95 -1.11
CA LEU A 140 4.26 -4.10 -2.28
C LEU A 140 4.54 -2.63 -1.96
N GLU A 141 4.06 -2.18 -0.80
CA GLU A 141 4.19 -0.80 -0.33
C GLU A 141 4.23 -0.76 1.19
N CYS A 142 5.02 0.18 1.74
CA CYS A 142 4.99 0.54 3.15
C CYS A 142 5.15 2.06 3.25
N ALA A 143 4.12 2.74 3.75
CA ALA A 143 4.06 4.19 3.77
C ALA A 143 3.83 4.72 5.19
N ALA A 144 4.54 5.79 5.56
CA ALA A 144 4.42 6.49 6.85
C ALA A 144 3.17 7.39 6.89
N ARG A 145 2.01 6.81 6.67
CA ARG A 145 0.70 7.46 6.64
C ARG A 145 -0.40 6.46 6.95
N THR A 146 -1.61 6.93 7.14
CA THR A 146 -2.82 6.10 7.22
C THR A 146 -3.36 5.75 5.83
N ILE A 147 -4.24 4.73 5.77
CA ILE A 147 -5.05 4.43 4.60
C ILE A 147 -5.91 5.64 4.23
N GLY A 148 -6.10 5.82 2.94
CA GLY A 148 -6.94 6.90 2.41
C GLY A 148 -8.39 6.48 2.17
N GLY A 149 -9.13 7.40 1.55
CA GLY A 149 -10.47 7.16 1.05
C GLY A 149 -11.50 6.86 2.14
N LEU A 150 -12.46 6.01 1.81
CA LEU A 150 -13.53 5.62 2.73
C LEU A 150 -13.08 4.62 3.80
N CYS A 151 -11.96 3.93 3.60
CA CYS A 151 -11.49 2.90 4.54
C CYS A 151 -11.15 3.50 5.91
N SER A 152 -10.51 4.68 5.97
CA SER A 152 -10.21 5.36 7.24
C SER A 152 -11.48 5.67 8.03
N ARG A 153 -12.57 6.04 7.33
CA ARG A 153 -13.87 6.38 7.96
C ARG A 153 -14.61 5.16 8.49
N MET A 154 -14.31 3.98 7.98
CA MET A 154 -14.92 2.72 8.44
C MET A 154 -14.28 2.18 9.72
N LEU A 155 -13.09 2.66 10.08
CA LEU A 155 -12.39 2.25 11.28
C LEU A 155 -12.87 3.08 12.48
N ALA A 156 -13.56 2.41 13.40
CA ALA A 156 -13.97 2.96 14.68
C ALA A 156 -13.34 2.14 15.82
N PHE A 157 -12.72 2.83 16.75
CA PHE A 157 -12.06 2.25 17.91
C PHE A 157 -12.88 2.48 19.18
N SER A 158 -12.40 1.98 20.31
CA SER A 158 -13.09 2.08 21.60
C SER A 158 -13.61 3.49 21.88
N GLY A 159 -14.89 3.59 22.23
CA GLY A 159 -15.56 4.87 22.50
C GLY A 159 -15.91 5.68 21.24
N GLY A 160 -15.94 5.05 20.05
CA GLY A 160 -16.26 5.73 18.79
C GLY A 160 -15.13 6.61 18.23
N MET A 161 -13.90 6.38 18.68
CA MET A 161 -12.73 7.14 18.23
C MET A 161 -12.43 6.84 16.76
N SER A 162 -12.24 7.86 15.93
CA SER A 162 -11.81 7.71 14.54
C SER A 162 -10.32 7.36 14.45
N LEU A 163 -9.89 6.86 13.30
CA LEU A 163 -8.48 6.60 13.02
C LEU A 163 -7.62 7.86 13.17
N GLU A 164 -8.09 8.99 12.66
CA GLU A 164 -7.39 10.27 12.73
C GLU A 164 -7.22 10.73 14.20
N ALA A 165 -8.28 10.57 15.02
CA ALA A 165 -8.21 10.92 16.44
C ALA A 165 -7.22 10.03 17.20
N LEU A 166 -7.17 8.72 16.86
CA LEU A 166 -6.20 7.80 17.43
C LEU A 166 -4.76 8.23 17.09
N ILE A 167 -4.49 8.52 15.81
CA ILE A 167 -3.17 8.95 15.36
C ILE A 167 -2.75 10.26 16.01
N LEU A 168 -3.65 11.24 16.13
CA LEU A 168 -3.35 12.51 16.80
C LEU A 168 -3.04 12.31 18.29
N ARG A 169 -3.80 11.46 18.98
CA ARG A 169 -3.50 11.12 20.38
C ARG A 169 -2.14 10.43 20.52
N HIS A 170 -1.86 9.45 19.68
CA HIS A 170 -0.56 8.78 19.65
C HIS A 170 0.59 9.78 19.45
N ALA A 171 0.46 10.72 18.49
CA ALA A 171 1.46 11.76 18.26
C ALA A 171 1.65 12.71 19.45
N LEU A 172 0.63 12.86 20.30
CA LEU A 172 0.67 13.64 21.54
C LEU A 172 1.10 12.84 22.79
N GLY A 173 1.46 11.57 22.62
CA GLY A 173 1.82 10.67 23.71
C GLY A 173 0.64 10.31 24.64
N ARG A 174 -0.59 10.21 24.09
CA ARG A 174 -1.83 9.99 24.84
C ARG A 174 -2.54 8.73 24.42
#